data_36bdcc024f3d93526faf32c23b6e9bff
#
_entry.id   36bdcc024f3d93526faf32c23b6e9bff
#
_cell.length_a   1.000
_cell.length_b   1.000
_cell.length_c   1.000
_cell.angle_alpha   90.00
_cell.angle_beta   90.00
_cell.angle_gamma   90.00
#
_symmetry.space_group_name_H-M   'P 1'
#
loop_
_entity.id
_entity.type
_entity.pdbx_description
1 polymer ?
#
loop_
_entity_poly.entity_id
_entity_poly.type
_entity_poly.pdbx_seq_one_letter_code
_entity_poly.pdbx_strand_id
1 'polypeptide(L)'
;MTRFGDGSRTGIRIAWSQEDEPLETAGGIAQARTLLGIEPFLLVNADIWCDYEFSTLRGFDLGARLSHLVLVPNPPQHPAGDFTLAGGFVGNAPSPRYTYAGIAVISPQLVAGVTAGSKAQLAPLWRAAAGRGAVTGELYEGHWNDVGTPERLAALSTRLKEP
;
A
#
# COMPACT_ATOMS: atom_id res chain seq x y z
N MET A 1 11.05 5.70 16.46
CA MET A 1 10.45 6.93 17.07
C MET A 1 11.46 8.06 17.23
N THR A 2 12.68 7.84 17.72
CA THR A 2 13.66 8.91 18.04
C THR A 2 14.14 9.75 16.85
N ARG A 3 14.20 9.18 15.63
CA ARG A 3 14.71 9.87 14.45
C ARG A 3 13.75 10.93 13.89
N PHE A 4 12.47 10.65 13.88
CA PHE A 4 11.44 11.51 13.29
C PHE A 4 10.58 12.25 14.32
N GLY A 5 10.53 11.76 15.58
CA GLY A 5 9.73 12.35 16.65
C GLY A 5 8.26 12.48 16.27
N ASP A 6 7.71 13.67 16.53
CA ASP A 6 6.33 14.03 16.15
C ASP A 6 6.22 14.67 14.74
N GLY A 7 7.34 14.74 14.00
CA GLY A 7 7.41 15.30 12.66
C GLY A 7 7.57 16.82 12.58
N SER A 8 7.57 17.54 13.70
CA SER A 8 7.67 19.00 13.73
C SER A 8 8.91 19.55 13.00
N ARG A 9 10.03 18.79 13.06
CA ARG A 9 11.29 19.15 12.38
C ARG A 9 11.22 19.07 10.85
N THR A 10 10.22 18.39 10.31
CA THR A 10 10.02 18.18 8.86
C THR A 10 8.76 18.87 8.35
N GLY A 11 8.08 19.66 9.20
CA GLY A 11 6.85 20.38 8.84
C GLY A 11 5.62 19.50 8.68
N ILE A 12 5.67 18.25 9.15
CA ILE A 12 4.53 17.31 9.14
C ILE A 12 4.18 16.92 10.58
N ARG A 13 2.98 16.41 10.77
CA ARG A 13 2.56 15.81 12.04
C ARG A 13 2.61 14.30 11.92
N ILE A 14 3.37 13.65 12.81
CA ILE A 14 3.49 12.19 12.89
C ILE A 14 2.78 11.72 14.16
N ALA A 15 1.85 10.76 13.98
CA ALA A 15 1.28 9.97 15.06
C ALA A 15 1.77 8.52 14.91
N TRP A 16 2.13 7.90 16.03
CA TRP A 16 2.68 6.54 16.04
C TRP A 16 1.63 5.56 16.54
N SER A 17 1.33 4.53 15.76
CA SER A 17 0.60 3.34 16.20
C SER A 17 1.62 2.27 16.53
N GLN A 18 1.85 2.02 17.81
CA GLN A 18 2.83 1.02 18.26
C GLN A 18 2.17 -0.34 18.35
N GLU A 19 2.85 -1.36 17.84
CA GLU A 19 2.44 -2.76 17.92
C GLU A 19 3.41 -3.50 18.84
N ASP A 20 2.89 -4.21 19.85
CA ASP A 20 3.72 -5.04 20.74
C ASP A 20 4.23 -6.29 20.02
N GLU A 21 3.41 -6.82 19.09
CA GLU A 21 3.76 -7.87 18.17
C GLU A 21 3.32 -7.46 16.76
N PRO A 22 4.02 -7.92 15.68
CA PRO A 22 3.65 -7.61 14.31
C PRO A 22 2.22 -8.08 13.99
N LEU A 23 1.32 -7.15 13.66
CA LEU A 23 -0.10 -7.41 13.40
C LEU A 23 -0.41 -7.65 11.92
N GLU A 24 0.57 -7.61 11.04
CA GLU A 24 0.37 -7.55 9.60
C GLU A 24 -0.40 -6.27 9.20
N THR A 25 -0.49 -5.97 7.91
CA THR A 25 -0.97 -4.67 7.45
C THR A 25 -2.41 -4.36 7.86
N ALA A 26 -3.34 -5.32 7.71
CA ALA A 26 -4.74 -5.07 8.07
C ALA A 26 -4.94 -4.97 9.57
N GLY A 27 -4.20 -5.73 10.37
CA GLY A 27 -4.21 -5.63 11.83
C GLY A 27 -3.64 -4.30 12.32
N GLY A 28 -2.53 -3.83 11.75
CA GLY A 28 -1.95 -2.52 12.03
C GLY A 28 -2.90 -1.37 11.70
N ILE A 29 -3.58 -1.42 10.54
CA ILE A 29 -4.61 -0.43 10.17
C ILE A 29 -5.78 -0.46 11.17
N ALA A 30 -6.26 -1.66 11.55
CA ALA A 30 -7.35 -1.80 12.50
C ALA A 30 -6.99 -1.23 13.89
N GLN A 31 -5.74 -1.40 14.33
CA GLN A 31 -5.22 -0.82 15.56
C GLN A 31 -5.10 0.71 15.47
N ALA A 32 -4.64 1.22 14.33
CA ALA A 32 -4.47 2.65 14.10
C ALA A 32 -5.79 3.39 13.80
N ARG A 33 -6.95 2.73 13.81
CA ARG A 33 -8.24 3.27 13.36
C ARG A 33 -8.60 4.61 14.03
N THR A 34 -8.33 4.76 15.32
CA THR A 34 -8.60 6.02 16.05
C THR A 34 -7.74 7.18 15.58
N LEU A 35 -6.55 6.90 15.05
CA LEU A 35 -5.65 7.90 14.48
C LEU A 35 -6.02 8.23 13.03
N LEU A 36 -6.47 7.25 12.26
CA LEU A 36 -6.80 7.38 10.84
C LEU A 36 -8.16 8.07 10.60
N GLY A 37 -9.11 7.92 11.55
CA GLY A 37 -10.46 8.47 11.39
C GLY A 37 -11.36 7.62 10.49
N ILE A 38 -12.36 8.27 9.87
CA ILE A 38 -13.41 7.62 9.08
C ILE A 38 -13.28 7.85 7.58
N GLU A 39 -12.44 8.80 7.18
CA GLU A 39 -12.21 9.14 5.77
C GLU A 39 -11.22 8.19 5.11
N PRO A 40 -11.28 8.02 3.77
CA PRO A 40 -10.24 7.31 3.04
C PRO A 40 -8.85 7.91 3.29
N PHE A 41 -7.85 7.06 3.36
CA PHE A 41 -6.47 7.46 3.60
C PHE A 41 -5.52 6.78 2.62
N LEU A 42 -4.36 7.39 2.40
CA LEU A 42 -3.27 6.82 1.61
C LEU A 42 -2.44 5.89 2.48
N LEU A 43 -2.30 4.64 2.04
CA LEU A 43 -1.36 3.66 2.58
C LEU A 43 -0.14 3.60 1.68
N VAL A 44 1.05 3.71 2.29
CA VAL A 44 2.32 3.56 1.58
C VAL A 44 3.23 2.63 2.39
N ASN A 45 3.75 1.60 1.74
CA ASN A 45 4.74 0.72 2.34
C ASN A 45 6.07 1.47 2.56
N ALA A 46 6.74 1.21 3.68
CA ALA A 46 7.98 1.90 4.03
C ALA A 46 9.22 1.36 3.30
N ASP A 47 9.09 0.26 2.59
CA ASP A 47 10.17 -0.48 1.91
C ASP A 47 10.05 -0.43 0.38
N ILE A 48 9.43 0.61 -0.15
CA ILE A 48 9.40 0.92 -1.58
C ILE A 48 10.19 2.20 -1.88
N TRP A 49 10.76 2.26 -3.05
CA TRP A 49 11.32 3.47 -3.66
C TRP A 49 10.70 3.67 -5.05
N CYS A 50 10.18 4.86 -5.32
CA CYS A 50 9.53 5.18 -6.60
C CYS A 50 9.57 6.68 -6.88
N ASP A 51 9.31 7.05 -8.14
CA ASP A 51 9.06 8.43 -8.58
C ASP A 51 7.56 8.68 -8.83
N TYR A 52 6.68 7.90 -8.19
CA TYR A 52 5.23 8.05 -8.30
C TYR A 52 4.78 9.41 -7.73
N GLU A 53 3.93 10.11 -8.50
CA GLU A 53 3.38 11.41 -8.13
C GLU A 53 2.22 11.25 -7.13
N PHE A 54 2.53 11.19 -5.84
CA PHE A 54 1.53 10.97 -4.76
C PHE A 54 0.44 12.04 -4.70
N SER A 55 0.67 13.23 -5.27
CA SER A 55 -0.34 14.30 -5.31
C SER A 55 -1.57 13.91 -6.12
N THR A 56 -1.45 12.97 -7.07
CA THR A 56 -2.55 12.43 -7.87
C THR A 56 -3.58 11.68 -7.04
N LEU A 57 -3.14 11.10 -5.92
CA LEU A 57 -4.01 10.38 -4.98
C LEU A 57 -4.55 11.27 -3.86
N ARG A 58 -4.15 12.54 -3.81
CA ARG A 58 -4.63 13.47 -2.80
C ARG A 58 -6.10 13.81 -3.05
N GLY A 59 -6.97 13.47 -2.09
CA GLY A 59 -8.40 13.67 -2.22
C GLY A 59 -9.05 12.74 -3.26
N PHE A 60 -8.41 11.60 -3.56
CA PHE A 60 -8.96 10.60 -4.47
C PHE A 60 -10.33 10.13 -3.99
N ASP A 61 -11.35 10.30 -4.84
CA ASP A 61 -12.72 9.88 -4.52
C ASP A 61 -12.89 8.38 -4.81
N LEU A 62 -12.98 7.58 -3.78
CA LEU A 62 -13.30 6.16 -3.90
C LEU A 62 -14.78 5.91 -4.28
N GLY A 63 -15.68 6.89 -4.12
CA GLY A 63 -17.11 6.67 -4.26
C GLY A 63 -17.59 5.51 -3.37
N ALA A 64 -18.23 4.51 -3.97
CA ALA A 64 -18.67 3.30 -3.27
C ALA A 64 -17.59 2.20 -3.19
N ARG A 65 -16.36 2.47 -3.58
CA ARG A 65 -15.26 1.49 -3.57
C ARG A 65 -14.57 1.44 -2.21
N LEU A 66 -13.93 0.32 -1.94
CA LEU A 66 -13.22 0.08 -0.68
C LEU A 66 -11.72 0.37 -0.77
N SER A 67 -11.17 0.37 -1.98
CA SER A 67 -9.75 0.68 -2.20
C SER A 67 -9.47 1.03 -3.66
N HIS A 68 -8.38 1.80 -3.87
CA HIS A 68 -7.72 1.99 -5.15
C HIS A 68 -6.25 1.59 -5.01
N LEU A 69 -5.77 0.69 -5.87
CA LEU A 69 -4.41 0.14 -5.82
C LEU A 69 -3.54 0.69 -6.94
N VAL A 70 -2.31 1.08 -6.63
CA VAL A 70 -1.28 1.25 -7.65
C VAL A 70 -0.61 -0.10 -7.88
N LEU A 71 -0.59 -0.55 -9.14
CA LEU A 71 0.04 -1.78 -9.59
C LEU A 71 1.24 -1.46 -10.47
N VAL A 72 2.23 -2.34 -10.49
CA VAL A 72 3.42 -2.24 -11.34
C VAL A 72 3.64 -3.51 -12.13
N PRO A 73 4.39 -3.48 -13.24
CA PRO A 73 4.89 -4.68 -13.91
C PRO A 73 5.62 -5.59 -12.91
N ASN A 74 5.48 -6.89 -13.10
CA ASN A 74 6.05 -7.87 -12.15
C ASN A 74 7.57 -7.79 -12.13
N PRO A 75 8.19 -7.53 -10.98
CA PRO A 75 9.64 -7.57 -10.86
C PRO A 75 10.15 -9.01 -10.88
N PRO A 76 11.44 -9.24 -11.18
CA PRO A 76 12.01 -10.60 -11.29
C PRO A 76 11.79 -11.48 -10.06
N GLN A 77 11.77 -10.90 -8.86
CA GLN A 77 11.54 -11.62 -7.61
C GLN A 77 10.08 -11.97 -7.34
N HIS A 78 9.13 -11.38 -8.10
CA HIS A 78 7.69 -11.64 -7.96
C HIS A 78 6.99 -11.80 -9.33
N PRO A 79 7.41 -12.78 -10.15
CA PRO A 79 6.92 -12.93 -11.53
C PRO A 79 5.44 -13.29 -11.63
N ALA A 80 4.85 -13.85 -10.58
CA ALA A 80 3.45 -14.27 -10.57
C ALA A 80 2.46 -13.09 -10.44
N GLY A 81 2.90 -11.96 -9.88
CA GLY A 81 2.04 -10.82 -9.57
C GLY A 81 0.93 -11.14 -8.57
N ASP A 82 0.21 -10.11 -8.17
CA ASP A 82 -0.82 -10.20 -7.13
C ASP A 82 -2.25 -10.16 -7.68
N PHE A 83 -2.51 -9.24 -8.61
CA PHE A 83 -3.85 -8.88 -9.07
C PHE A 83 -3.89 -8.65 -10.58
N THR A 84 -5.05 -8.92 -11.20
CA THR A 84 -5.33 -8.48 -12.57
C THR A 84 -5.89 -7.06 -12.56
N LEU A 85 -5.73 -6.35 -13.68
CA LEU A 85 -6.30 -5.03 -13.91
C LEU A 85 -7.02 -5.02 -15.26
N ALA A 86 -8.31 -4.67 -15.26
CA ALA A 86 -9.09 -4.55 -16.47
C ALA A 86 -10.12 -3.42 -16.32
N GLY A 87 -10.12 -2.48 -17.28
CA GLY A 87 -11.05 -1.33 -17.27
C GLY A 87 -10.99 -0.49 -15.99
N GLY A 88 -9.81 -0.39 -15.34
CA GLY A 88 -9.63 0.32 -14.08
C GLY A 88 -10.09 -0.45 -12.84
N PHE A 89 -10.51 -1.72 -12.99
CA PHE A 89 -10.90 -2.58 -11.88
C PHE A 89 -9.84 -3.65 -11.60
N VAL A 90 -9.55 -3.81 -10.32
CA VAL A 90 -8.68 -4.87 -9.81
C VAL A 90 -9.46 -6.17 -9.70
N GLY A 91 -8.86 -7.27 -10.13
CA GLY A 91 -9.48 -8.58 -10.16
C GLY A 91 -8.58 -9.71 -9.66
N ASN A 92 -9.16 -10.92 -9.57
CA ASN A 92 -8.51 -12.13 -9.08
C ASN A 92 -8.26 -13.18 -10.17
N ALA A 93 -8.43 -12.83 -11.45
CA ALA A 93 -8.20 -13.77 -12.54
C ALA A 93 -6.77 -14.33 -12.50
N PRO A 94 -6.52 -15.52 -13.09
CA PRO A 94 -5.21 -16.15 -13.00
C PRO A 94 -4.11 -15.38 -13.74
N SER A 95 -4.44 -14.66 -14.84
CA SER A 95 -3.45 -13.95 -15.68
C SER A 95 -4.16 -13.01 -16.67
N PRO A 96 -3.51 -11.94 -17.16
CA PRO A 96 -2.24 -11.40 -16.67
C PRO A 96 -2.38 -10.70 -15.32
N ARG A 97 -1.38 -10.81 -14.46
CA ARG A 97 -1.33 -10.14 -13.17
C ARG A 97 -0.21 -9.13 -13.11
N TYR A 98 -0.37 -8.18 -12.21
CA TYR A 98 0.59 -7.14 -11.86
C TYR A 98 0.89 -7.20 -10.37
N THR A 99 2.04 -6.68 -9.98
CA THR A 99 2.45 -6.60 -8.57
C THR A 99 1.84 -5.37 -7.90
N TYR A 100 1.37 -5.51 -6.67
CA TYR A 100 0.96 -4.38 -5.84
C TYR A 100 2.19 -3.52 -5.48
N ALA A 101 2.13 -2.24 -5.82
CA ALA A 101 3.27 -1.32 -5.68
C ALA A 101 3.58 -0.90 -4.23
N GLY A 102 2.79 -1.32 -3.25
CA GLY A 102 2.90 -0.80 -1.90
C GLY A 102 2.23 0.56 -1.71
N ILE A 103 1.35 0.98 -2.64
CA ILE A 103 0.65 2.27 -2.63
C ILE A 103 -0.84 2.03 -2.85
N ALA A 104 -1.70 2.48 -1.93
CA ALA A 104 -3.15 2.34 -2.07
C ALA A 104 -3.90 3.46 -1.36
N VAL A 105 -5.06 3.85 -1.90
CA VAL A 105 -6.08 4.59 -1.15
C VAL A 105 -7.04 3.56 -0.55
N ILE A 106 -7.31 3.65 0.74
CA ILE A 106 -8.09 2.67 1.49
C ILE A 106 -9.24 3.38 2.22
N SER A 107 -10.46 2.86 2.03
CA SER A 107 -11.57 3.16 2.92
C SER A 107 -11.41 2.40 4.24
N PRO A 108 -11.57 3.02 5.42
CA PRO A 108 -11.58 2.31 6.71
C PRO A 108 -12.58 1.15 6.76
N GLN A 109 -13.60 1.17 5.92
CA GLN A 109 -14.59 0.08 5.82
C GLN A 109 -13.99 -1.24 5.33
N LEU A 110 -12.88 -1.21 4.57
CA LEU A 110 -12.20 -2.42 4.12
C LEU A 110 -11.76 -3.31 5.28
N VAL A 111 -11.34 -2.69 6.39
CA VAL A 111 -10.85 -3.38 7.60
C VAL A 111 -11.88 -3.35 8.74
N ALA A 112 -13.14 -3.00 8.48
CA ALA A 112 -14.15 -2.85 9.54
C ALA A 112 -14.37 -4.13 10.35
N GLY A 113 -14.21 -5.30 9.73
CA GLY A 113 -14.35 -6.61 10.37
C GLY A 113 -13.08 -7.10 11.10
N VAL A 114 -11.98 -6.35 11.05
CA VAL A 114 -10.73 -6.74 11.73
C VAL A 114 -10.73 -6.19 13.15
N THR A 115 -10.51 -7.05 14.13
CA THR A 115 -10.41 -6.64 15.53
C THR A 115 -9.07 -5.95 15.78
N ALA A 116 -9.08 -4.81 16.48
CA ALA A 116 -7.84 -4.13 16.88
C ALA A 116 -6.98 -5.06 17.75
N GLY A 117 -5.67 -5.09 17.50
CA GLY A 117 -4.72 -5.99 18.17
C GLY A 117 -4.70 -7.42 17.61
N SER A 118 -5.54 -7.77 16.65
CA SER A 118 -5.47 -9.07 15.99
C SER A 118 -4.58 -9.04 14.75
N LYS A 119 -3.85 -10.14 14.51
CA LYS A 119 -3.03 -10.30 13.30
C LYS A 119 -3.93 -10.56 12.09
N ALA A 120 -3.82 -9.70 11.05
CA ALA A 120 -4.61 -9.83 9.83
C ALA A 120 -3.86 -9.30 8.60
N GLN A 121 -3.87 -10.08 7.52
CA GLN A 121 -3.30 -9.69 6.23
C GLN A 121 -4.31 -8.87 5.41
N LEU A 122 -3.83 -7.90 4.66
CA LEU A 122 -4.66 -7.02 3.83
C LEU A 122 -5.05 -7.67 2.49
N ALA A 123 -4.19 -8.49 1.90
CA ALA A 123 -4.41 -9.10 0.59
C ALA A 123 -5.70 -9.96 0.51
N PRO A 124 -6.08 -10.79 1.50
CA PRO A 124 -7.36 -11.51 1.50
C PRO A 124 -8.58 -10.57 1.47
N LEU A 125 -8.51 -9.42 2.17
CA LEU A 125 -9.59 -8.44 2.19
C LEU A 125 -9.75 -7.77 0.82
N TRP A 126 -8.63 -7.40 0.18
CA TRP A 126 -8.66 -6.89 -1.19
C TRP A 126 -9.21 -7.91 -2.17
N ARG A 127 -8.80 -9.20 -2.07
CA ARG A 127 -9.32 -10.26 -2.95
C ARG A 127 -10.83 -10.43 -2.82
N ALA A 128 -11.34 -10.41 -1.59
CA ALA A 128 -12.78 -10.47 -1.33
C ALA A 128 -13.52 -9.23 -1.88
N ALA A 129 -12.95 -8.04 -1.73
CA ALA A 129 -13.50 -6.79 -2.25
C ALA A 129 -13.42 -6.74 -3.79
N ALA A 130 -12.31 -7.16 -4.40
CA ALA A 130 -12.14 -7.23 -5.86
C ALA A 130 -13.15 -8.18 -6.51
N GLY A 131 -13.44 -9.33 -5.87
CA GLY A 131 -14.49 -10.24 -6.33
C GLY A 131 -15.90 -9.64 -6.39
N ARG A 132 -16.12 -8.49 -5.72
CA ARG A 132 -17.38 -7.71 -5.77
C ARG A 132 -17.28 -6.45 -6.62
N GLY A 133 -16.17 -6.24 -7.34
CA GLY A 133 -15.90 -5.01 -8.08
C GLY A 133 -15.73 -3.77 -7.20
N ALA A 134 -15.33 -3.95 -5.93
CA ALA A 134 -15.16 -2.86 -4.97
C ALA A 134 -13.70 -2.38 -4.85
N VAL A 135 -12.83 -2.77 -5.76
CA VAL A 135 -11.43 -2.32 -5.83
C VAL A 135 -11.13 -1.82 -7.22
N THR A 136 -10.67 -0.58 -7.31
CA THR A 136 -10.12 0.00 -8.53
C THR A 136 -8.60 0.00 -8.49
N GLY A 137 -7.97 0.30 -9.60
CA GLY A 137 -6.52 0.42 -9.66
C GLY A 137 -6.03 1.04 -10.94
N GLU A 138 -4.76 1.34 -10.95
CA GLU A 138 -4.02 1.84 -12.09
C GLU A 138 -2.70 1.09 -12.26
N LEU A 139 -2.18 1.05 -13.49
CA LEU A 139 -0.84 0.52 -13.77
C LEU A 139 0.14 1.69 -13.83
N TYR A 140 1.15 1.64 -12.98
CA TYR A 140 2.25 2.58 -12.97
C TYR A 140 3.48 1.93 -13.60
N GLU A 141 4.01 2.55 -14.65
CA GLU A 141 5.13 2.06 -15.44
C GLU A 141 6.41 2.90 -15.26
N GLY A 142 6.44 3.79 -14.27
CA GLY A 142 7.61 4.58 -13.92
C GLY A 142 8.64 3.80 -13.09
N HIS A 143 9.56 4.52 -12.46
CA HIS A 143 10.59 3.89 -11.62
C HIS A 143 10.01 3.41 -10.29
N TRP A 144 10.09 2.12 -10.07
CA TRP A 144 9.65 1.48 -8.83
C TRP A 144 10.62 0.36 -8.42
N ASN A 145 10.91 0.26 -7.13
CA ASN A 145 11.71 -0.81 -6.55
C ASN A 145 11.19 -1.14 -5.14
N ASP A 146 11.07 -2.42 -4.87
CA ASP A 146 10.95 -2.97 -3.54
C ASP A 146 12.37 -3.09 -2.94
N VAL A 147 12.62 -2.40 -1.84
CA VAL A 147 13.89 -2.36 -1.13
C VAL A 147 13.82 -3.05 0.24
N GLY A 148 12.88 -3.97 0.42
CA GLY A 148 12.62 -4.70 1.65
C GLY A 148 13.72 -5.67 2.10
N THR A 149 14.86 -5.77 1.36
CA THR A 149 16.05 -6.50 1.83
C THR A 149 17.31 -5.63 1.72
N PRO A 150 18.34 -5.88 2.57
CA PRO A 150 19.59 -5.14 2.50
C PRO A 150 20.24 -5.20 1.11
N GLU A 151 20.16 -6.34 0.43
CA GLU A 151 20.74 -6.55 -0.90
C GLU A 151 20.04 -5.69 -1.95
N ARG A 152 18.70 -5.64 -1.93
CA ARG A 152 17.90 -4.80 -2.84
C ARG A 152 18.14 -3.32 -2.60
N LEU A 153 18.22 -2.91 -1.34
CA LEU A 153 18.56 -1.53 -0.97
C LEU A 153 19.96 -1.15 -1.46
N ALA A 154 20.95 -2.02 -1.28
CA ALA A 154 22.32 -1.79 -1.74
C ALA A 154 22.40 -1.68 -3.28
N ALA A 155 21.72 -2.57 -4.00
CA ALA A 155 21.65 -2.55 -5.46
C ALA A 155 21.04 -1.25 -5.98
N LEU A 156 19.91 -0.80 -5.41
CA LEU A 156 19.31 0.49 -5.75
C LEU A 156 20.26 1.65 -5.46
N SER A 157 20.92 1.65 -4.28
CA SER A 157 21.83 2.71 -3.87
C SER A 157 23.04 2.83 -4.81
N THR A 158 23.53 1.72 -5.37
CA THR A 158 24.58 1.72 -6.38
C THR A 158 24.09 2.35 -7.67
N ARG A 159 22.94 1.90 -8.18
CA ARG A 159 22.35 2.41 -9.42
C ARG A 159 22.06 3.92 -9.39
N LEU A 160 21.62 4.44 -8.24
CA LEU A 160 21.34 5.87 -8.09
C LEU A 160 22.58 6.76 -7.96
N LYS A 161 23.77 6.17 -7.81
CA LYS A 161 25.04 6.89 -7.77
C LYS A 161 25.77 6.90 -9.12
N GLU A 162 25.35 6.05 -10.05
CA GLU A 162 25.85 6.07 -11.42
C GLU A 162 25.23 7.27 -12.16
N PRO A 163 26.06 8.12 -12.83
CA PRO A 163 25.61 9.32 -13.51
C PRO A 163 24.78 9.03 -14.75
#